data_d4a118e18ea493d3baeeeca28e6e2a18
#
_entry.id   d4a118e18ea493d3baeeeca28e6e2a18
#
_cell.length_a   1.000
_cell.length_b   1.000
_cell.length_c   1.000
_cell.angle_alpha   90.00
_cell.angle_beta   90.00
_cell.angle_gamma   90.00
#
_symmetry.space_group_name_H-M   'P 1'
#
loop_
_entity.id
_entity.type
_entity.pdbx_description
1 polymer ?
#
loop_
_entity_poly.entity_id
_entity_poly.type
_entity_poly.pdbx_seq_one_letter_code
_entity_poly.pdbx_strand_id
1 'polypeptide(L)'
;MAARLVRDDKSARVWELIGSGDKARLKAMLELYARLFPQYAHYIPRMKRRAVFGEEHRAGHIVHYWLVEVDGQPAGIRTFRYVRSRRCGLAIALAVDPRYRDVRVEGKRLALFLVQACLEQVIADATRLGDPQPFGMVNEVEYPRLMEHYKHYGIVELPVKYIEPIFPPELDGRSRTEEIALLRFLPTSLGFLANPALNGRAYSVENVANFALAFLVDHYGLPTDHPQVQSALNSIPIVS
;
A
#
# COMPACT_ATOMS: atom_id res chain seq x y z
N MET A 1 23.79 5.10 -6.66
CA MET A 1 22.97 5.00 -7.88
C MET A 1 21.85 6.06 -7.79
N ALA A 2 21.31 6.52 -8.91
CA ALA A 2 20.19 7.46 -8.92
C ALA A 2 18.85 6.71 -8.80
N ALA A 3 17.83 7.40 -8.29
CA ALA A 3 16.46 6.88 -8.29
C ALA A 3 16.03 6.52 -9.72
N ARG A 4 15.24 5.45 -9.85
CA ARG A 4 14.69 5.04 -11.15
C ARG A 4 13.43 5.86 -11.45
N LEU A 5 13.42 6.52 -12.60
CA LEU A 5 12.23 7.19 -13.11
C LEU A 5 11.20 6.13 -13.54
N VAL A 6 10.03 6.16 -12.92
CA VAL A 6 8.93 5.22 -13.19
C VAL A 6 7.95 5.81 -14.21
N ARG A 7 7.65 7.10 -14.07
CA ARG A 7 6.79 7.88 -14.98
C ARG A 7 7.39 9.27 -15.15
N ASP A 8 7.36 9.76 -16.37
CA ASP A 8 7.73 11.14 -16.73
C ASP A 8 6.60 11.72 -17.57
N ASP A 9 5.84 12.60 -16.97
CA ASP A 9 4.85 13.45 -17.61
C ASP A 9 5.31 14.89 -17.51
N LYS A 10 4.88 15.76 -18.44
CA LYS A 10 5.24 17.19 -18.41
C LYS A 10 4.90 17.86 -17.09
N SER A 11 3.89 17.34 -16.38
CA SER A 11 3.36 17.91 -15.14
C SER A 11 3.99 17.30 -13.89
N ALA A 12 4.47 16.04 -13.96
CA ALA A 12 4.99 15.34 -12.77
C ALA A 12 5.95 14.20 -13.12
N ARG A 13 6.88 13.92 -12.21
CA ARG A 13 7.80 12.77 -12.28
C ARG A 13 7.58 11.86 -11.10
N VAL A 14 7.55 10.56 -11.35
CA VAL A 14 7.44 9.53 -10.30
C VAL A 14 8.75 8.76 -10.22
N TRP A 15 9.35 8.74 -9.04
CA TRP A 15 10.64 8.13 -8.77
C TRP A 15 10.49 6.92 -7.85
N GLU A 16 11.07 5.78 -8.25
CA GLU A 16 11.23 4.61 -7.38
C GLU A 16 12.46 4.76 -6.50
N LEU A 17 12.28 4.62 -5.19
CA LEU A 17 13.34 4.86 -4.20
C LEU A 17 13.90 3.58 -3.58
N ILE A 18 13.21 2.44 -3.65
CA ILE A 18 13.71 1.18 -3.09
C ILE A 18 15.01 0.77 -3.80
N GLY A 19 16.06 0.56 -3.02
CA GLY A 19 17.38 0.15 -3.54
C GLY A 19 18.08 1.17 -4.43
N SER A 20 17.53 2.39 -4.57
CA SER A 20 18.07 3.40 -5.48
C SER A 20 19.37 4.04 -5.02
N GLY A 21 19.60 4.11 -3.69
CA GLY A 21 20.71 4.87 -3.11
C GLY A 21 20.57 6.39 -3.22
N ASP A 22 19.46 6.92 -3.75
CA ASP A 22 19.18 8.36 -3.84
C ASP A 22 18.77 8.93 -2.47
N LYS A 23 19.78 9.33 -1.70
CA LYS A 23 19.59 9.83 -0.35
C LYS A 23 18.79 11.15 -0.32
N ALA A 24 18.92 11.99 -1.34
CA ALA A 24 18.25 13.29 -1.39
C ALA A 24 16.74 13.11 -1.57
N ARG A 25 16.31 12.32 -2.56
CA ARG A 25 14.90 12.03 -2.78
C ARG A 25 14.29 11.20 -1.65
N LEU A 26 15.05 10.25 -1.10
CA LEU A 26 14.57 9.49 0.07
C LEU A 26 14.32 10.41 1.26
N LYS A 27 15.23 11.35 1.55
CA LYS A 27 15.03 12.35 2.61
C LYS A 27 13.78 13.18 2.35
N ALA A 28 13.62 13.71 1.13
CA ALA A 28 12.45 14.51 0.75
C ALA A 28 11.13 13.74 0.90
N MET A 29 11.11 12.45 0.50
CA MET A 29 9.94 11.57 0.70
C MET A 29 9.61 11.40 2.18
N LEU A 30 10.60 11.12 3.03
CA LEU A 30 10.39 10.88 4.46
C LEU A 30 9.95 12.18 5.21
N GLU A 31 10.48 13.34 4.82
CA GLU A 31 10.03 14.63 5.34
C GLU A 31 8.58 14.94 4.92
N LEU A 32 8.24 14.66 3.67
CA LEU A 32 6.86 14.76 3.19
C LEU A 32 5.93 13.80 3.95
N TYR A 33 6.36 12.55 4.17
CA TYR A 33 5.63 11.56 4.96
C TYR A 33 5.37 12.04 6.39
N ALA A 34 6.41 12.52 7.09
CA ALA A 34 6.27 13.04 8.46
C ALA A 34 5.28 14.20 8.55
N ARG A 35 5.24 15.07 7.54
CA ARG A 35 4.36 16.23 7.50
C ARG A 35 2.90 15.84 7.19
N LEU A 36 2.69 14.87 6.30
CA LEU A 36 1.35 14.47 5.85
C LEU A 36 0.71 13.38 6.74
N PHE A 37 1.54 12.59 7.43
CA PHE A 37 1.13 11.52 8.35
C PHE A 37 1.84 11.66 9.70
N PRO A 38 1.63 12.75 10.46
CA PRO A 38 2.35 12.98 11.72
C PRO A 38 2.13 11.87 12.75
N GLN A 39 0.93 11.25 12.77
CA GLN A 39 0.58 10.12 13.64
C GLN A 39 1.37 8.85 13.32
N TYR A 40 1.91 8.72 12.11
CA TYR A 40 2.70 7.57 11.64
C TYR A 40 4.19 7.88 11.45
N ALA A 41 4.67 9.04 11.92
CA ALA A 41 6.08 9.46 11.77
C ALA A 41 7.06 8.47 12.43
N HIS A 42 6.62 7.70 13.41
CA HIS A 42 7.40 6.65 14.07
C HIS A 42 7.77 5.48 13.13
N TYR A 43 7.11 5.33 11.98
CA TYR A 43 7.49 4.34 10.95
C TYR A 43 8.70 4.76 10.10
N ILE A 44 9.12 6.03 10.15
CA ILE A 44 10.21 6.56 9.31
C ILE A 44 11.52 5.80 9.45
N PRO A 45 12.02 5.44 10.66
CA PRO A 45 13.24 4.64 10.79
C PRO A 45 13.15 3.30 10.05
N ARG A 46 12.00 2.62 10.14
CA ARG A 46 11.73 1.36 9.46
C ARG A 46 11.67 1.56 7.93
N MET A 47 10.99 2.62 7.46
CA MET A 47 10.93 2.97 6.05
C MET A 47 12.32 3.27 5.48
N LYS A 48 13.14 4.02 6.22
CA LYS A 48 14.52 4.34 5.81
C LYS A 48 15.39 3.10 5.69
N ARG A 49 15.36 2.19 6.67
CA ARG A 49 16.08 0.91 6.59
C ARG A 49 15.66 0.12 5.35
N ARG A 50 14.36 -0.02 5.15
CA ARG A 50 13.76 -0.73 4.02
C ARG A 50 14.20 -0.16 2.67
N ALA A 51 14.21 1.16 2.53
CA ALA A 51 14.59 1.81 1.29
C ALA A 51 16.10 1.67 0.99
N VAL A 52 16.96 1.71 2.03
CA VAL A 52 18.42 1.67 1.87
C VAL A 52 18.92 0.25 1.60
N PHE A 53 18.43 -0.71 2.36
CA PHE A 53 18.93 -2.09 2.26
C PHE A 53 18.19 -2.92 1.21
N GLY A 54 17.16 -2.32 0.56
CA GLY A 54 16.22 -3.08 -0.23
C GLY A 54 15.70 -4.16 0.69
N GLU A 55 14.56 -3.98 1.33
CA GLU A 55 14.10 -5.02 2.24
C GLU A 55 14.36 -6.35 1.58
N GLU A 56 15.05 -7.23 2.31
CA GLU A 56 15.00 -8.64 1.99
C GLU A 56 13.58 -8.88 1.52
N HIS A 57 13.44 -9.10 0.22
CA HIS A 57 12.14 -9.45 -0.31
C HIS A 57 11.74 -10.65 0.51
N ARG A 58 10.88 -10.45 1.50
CA ARG A 58 10.25 -11.61 2.13
C ARG A 58 9.83 -12.44 0.95
N ALA A 59 10.36 -13.66 0.87
CA ALA A 59 10.22 -14.48 -0.31
C ALA A 59 8.79 -14.33 -0.85
N GLY A 60 8.65 -13.65 -2.01
CA GLY A 60 7.33 -13.38 -2.57
C GLY A 60 6.73 -11.97 -2.42
N HIS A 61 7.45 -10.97 -1.90
CA HIS A 61 6.96 -9.58 -1.89
C HIS A 61 7.86 -8.67 -2.72
N ILE A 62 7.26 -7.74 -3.50
CA ILE A 62 7.97 -6.64 -4.15
C ILE A 62 7.46 -5.33 -3.57
N VAL A 63 8.36 -4.56 -2.99
CA VAL A 63 8.04 -3.30 -2.31
C VAL A 63 8.39 -2.11 -3.20
N HIS A 64 7.53 -1.10 -3.19
CA HIS A 64 7.70 0.15 -3.91
C HIS A 64 7.54 1.34 -2.98
N TYR A 65 8.47 2.29 -3.10
CA TYR A 65 8.40 3.60 -2.47
C TYR A 65 8.54 4.67 -3.55
N TRP A 66 7.44 5.30 -3.88
CA TRP A 66 7.39 6.35 -4.89
C TRP A 66 7.34 7.73 -4.26
N LEU A 67 8.26 8.58 -4.72
CA LEU A 67 8.17 10.03 -4.57
C LEU A 67 7.64 10.62 -5.87
N VAL A 68 6.68 11.51 -5.76
CA VAL A 68 6.20 12.32 -6.88
C VAL A 68 6.75 13.72 -6.75
N GLU A 69 7.35 14.20 -7.82
CA GLU A 69 7.80 15.59 -7.97
C GLU A 69 6.93 16.31 -9.01
N VAL A 70 6.51 17.52 -8.69
CA VAL A 70 5.88 18.50 -9.60
C VAL A 70 6.78 19.72 -9.66
N ASP A 71 7.21 20.13 -10.83
CA ASP A 71 8.18 21.22 -11.04
C ASP A 71 9.44 21.06 -10.17
N GLY A 72 9.90 19.81 -10.00
CA GLY A 72 11.07 19.46 -9.19
C GLY A 72 10.86 19.55 -7.67
N GLN A 73 9.63 19.76 -7.21
CA GLN A 73 9.29 19.84 -5.79
C GLN A 73 8.52 18.58 -5.33
N PRO A 74 8.80 18.04 -4.12
CA PRO A 74 8.05 16.92 -3.55
C PRO A 74 6.55 17.27 -3.44
N ALA A 75 5.72 16.51 -4.15
CA ALA A 75 4.29 16.78 -4.28
C ALA A 75 3.41 15.64 -3.74
N GLY A 76 3.92 14.42 -3.73
CA GLY A 76 3.16 13.27 -3.26
C GLY A 76 4.03 12.04 -3.00
N ILE A 77 3.44 11.09 -2.30
CA ILE A 77 4.05 9.80 -2.01
C ILE A 77 3.07 8.67 -2.26
N ARG A 78 3.59 7.54 -2.67
CA ARG A 78 2.86 6.28 -2.74
C ARG A 78 3.77 5.15 -2.28
N THR A 79 3.37 4.42 -1.24
CA THR A 79 4.03 3.18 -0.85
C THR A 79 3.07 2.02 -1.02
N PHE A 80 3.55 0.94 -1.60
CA PHE A 80 2.76 -0.25 -1.87
C PHE A 80 3.67 -1.47 -2.05
N ARG A 81 3.06 -2.64 -2.14
CA ARG A 81 3.78 -3.88 -2.45
C ARG A 81 2.93 -4.83 -3.27
N TYR A 82 3.57 -5.67 -4.06
CA TYR A 82 2.97 -6.86 -4.66
C TYR A 82 3.22 -8.06 -3.76
N VAL A 83 2.17 -8.80 -3.40
CA VAL A 83 2.23 -10.05 -2.61
C VAL A 83 1.93 -11.21 -3.55
N ARG A 84 2.97 -11.91 -3.96
CA ARG A 84 2.90 -12.98 -4.98
C ARG A 84 1.99 -14.12 -4.55
N SER A 85 2.15 -14.61 -3.31
CA SER A 85 1.36 -15.70 -2.73
C SER A 85 -0.14 -15.40 -2.70
N ARG A 86 -0.51 -14.11 -2.65
CA ARG A 86 -1.90 -13.64 -2.62
C ARG A 86 -2.39 -13.09 -3.96
N ARG A 87 -1.52 -12.98 -4.94
CA ARG A 87 -1.82 -12.38 -6.25
C ARG A 87 -2.53 -11.03 -6.15
N CYS A 88 -2.08 -10.18 -5.23
CA CYS A 88 -2.65 -8.85 -5.04
C CYS A 88 -1.59 -7.82 -4.66
N GLY A 89 -1.86 -6.57 -4.96
CA GLY A 89 -1.11 -5.45 -4.43
C GLY A 89 -1.69 -5.00 -3.10
N LEU A 90 -0.84 -4.56 -2.17
CA LEU A 90 -1.23 -3.88 -0.93
C LEU A 90 -0.85 -2.41 -1.02
N ALA A 91 -1.82 -1.55 -0.89
CA ALA A 91 -1.67 -0.11 -0.86
C ALA A 91 -1.46 0.35 0.59
N ILE A 92 -0.27 0.82 0.93
CA ILE A 92 0.14 1.11 2.31
C ILE A 92 -0.08 2.60 2.65
N ALA A 93 0.48 3.50 1.83
CA ALA A 93 0.31 4.93 2.03
C ALA A 93 0.13 5.64 0.69
N LEU A 94 -0.81 6.57 0.67
CA LEU A 94 -1.03 7.52 -0.42
C LEU A 94 -1.24 8.89 0.19
N ALA A 95 -0.39 9.84 -0.16
CA ALA A 95 -0.64 11.24 0.17
C ALA A 95 -0.21 12.15 -0.96
N VAL A 96 -0.99 13.20 -1.15
CA VAL A 96 -0.67 14.33 -2.04
C VAL A 96 -0.68 15.60 -1.20
N ASP A 97 0.41 16.35 -1.27
CA ASP A 97 0.49 17.66 -0.61
C ASP A 97 -0.70 18.53 -1.06
N PRO A 98 -1.41 19.19 -0.13
CA PRO A 98 -2.56 20.02 -0.45
C PRO A 98 -2.33 21.01 -1.59
N ARG A 99 -1.13 21.53 -1.74
CA ARG A 99 -0.74 22.46 -2.81
C ARG A 99 -0.83 21.87 -4.23
N TYR A 100 -0.78 20.54 -4.34
CA TYR A 100 -0.72 19.82 -5.63
C TYR A 100 -1.95 18.94 -5.90
N ARG A 101 -3.01 19.04 -5.09
CA ARG A 101 -4.22 18.18 -5.23
C ARG A 101 -4.95 18.37 -6.57
N ASP A 102 -4.83 19.54 -7.16
CA ASP A 102 -5.48 19.85 -8.45
C ASP A 102 -4.56 19.62 -9.66
N VAL A 103 -3.30 19.27 -9.43
CA VAL A 103 -2.39 18.87 -10.50
C VAL A 103 -2.93 17.65 -11.22
N ARG A 104 -2.87 17.71 -12.54
CA ARG A 104 -3.30 16.61 -13.40
C ARG A 104 -2.11 16.00 -14.11
N VAL A 105 -2.09 14.68 -14.10
CA VAL A 105 -1.13 13.83 -14.80
C VAL A 105 -1.94 12.91 -15.70
N GLU A 106 -1.63 12.87 -16.98
CA GLU A 106 -2.43 12.13 -17.96
C GLU A 106 -3.94 12.44 -17.89
N GLY A 107 -4.29 13.72 -17.65
CA GLY A 107 -5.68 14.17 -17.52
C GLY A 107 -6.38 13.84 -16.19
N LYS A 108 -5.79 13.04 -15.32
CA LYS A 108 -6.34 12.59 -14.02
C LYS A 108 -5.78 13.43 -12.89
N ARG A 109 -6.54 13.67 -11.83
CA ARG A 109 -5.98 14.26 -10.59
C ARG A 109 -4.87 13.35 -10.06
N LEU A 110 -3.82 13.95 -9.49
CA LEU A 110 -2.60 13.25 -9.06
C LEU A 110 -2.88 12.04 -8.15
N ALA A 111 -3.83 12.13 -7.21
CA ALA A 111 -4.19 11.01 -6.35
C ALA A 111 -4.78 9.83 -7.15
N LEU A 112 -5.72 10.09 -8.06
CA LEU A 112 -6.31 9.06 -8.93
C LEU A 112 -5.25 8.43 -9.84
N PHE A 113 -4.39 9.26 -10.42
CA PHE A 113 -3.26 8.77 -11.23
C PHE A 113 -2.40 7.78 -10.43
N LEU A 114 -2.01 8.13 -9.19
CA LEU A 114 -1.19 7.25 -8.35
C LEU A 114 -1.91 5.94 -7.95
N VAL A 115 -3.22 6.00 -7.73
CA VAL A 115 -4.03 4.80 -7.45
C VAL A 115 -3.99 3.84 -8.64
N GLN A 116 -4.13 4.34 -9.85
CA GLN A 116 -4.13 3.52 -11.06
C GLN A 116 -2.72 3.05 -11.43
N ALA A 117 -1.74 3.94 -11.37
CA ALA A 117 -0.34 3.63 -11.69
C ALA A 117 0.25 2.53 -10.79
N CYS A 118 -0.13 2.48 -9.50
CA CYS A 118 0.35 1.39 -8.64
C CYS A 118 -0.28 0.04 -8.99
N LEU A 119 -1.53 -0.02 -9.45
CA LEU A 119 -2.12 -1.26 -9.98
C LEU A 119 -1.39 -1.71 -11.25
N GLU A 120 -1.13 -0.79 -12.18
CA GLU A 120 -0.36 -1.07 -13.40
C GLU A 120 1.04 -1.61 -13.05
N GLN A 121 1.71 -1.05 -12.04
CA GLN A 121 3.02 -1.55 -11.59
C GLN A 121 2.92 -2.97 -11.01
N VAL A 122 1.90 -3.27 -10.21
CA VAL A 122 1.69 -4.62 -9.66
C VAL A 122 1.43 -5.64 -10.79
N ILE A 123 0.67 -5.26 -11.81
CA ILE A 123 0.46 -6.09 -13.01
C ILE A 123 1.78 -6.31 -13.77
N ALA A 124 2.58 -5.26 -13.94
CA ALA A 124 3.88 -5.34 -14.58
C ALA A 124 4.88 -6.24 -13.82
N ASP A 125 4.87 -6.17 -12.48
CA ASP A 125 5.70 -7.02 -11.63
C ASP A 125 5.31 -8.50 -11.76
N ALA A 126 4.01 -8.80 -11.71
CA ALA A 126 3.51 -10.16 -11.91
C ALA A 126 3.92 -10.69 -13.29
N THR A 127 3.75 -9.89 -14.33
CA THR A 127 4.14 -10.26 -15.71
C THR A 127 5.64 -10.52 -15.81
N ARG A 128 6.46 -9.64 -15.24
CA ARG A 128 7.93 -9.77 -15.25
C ARG A 128 8.42 -11.03 -14.53
N LEU A 129 7.68 -11.50 -13.53
CA LEU A 129 8.01 -12.71 -12.76
C LEU A 129 7.39 -13.99 -13.33
N GLY A 130 6.58 -13.89 -14.38
CA GLY A 130 5.82 -15.04 -14.90
C GLY A 130 4.70 -15.51 -13.96
N ASP A 131 4.27 -14.65 -13.03
CA ASP A 131 3.17 -14.95 -12.11
C ASP A 131 1.81 -14.83 -12.82
N PRO A 132 0.76 -15.53 -12.33
CA PRO A 132 -0.60 -15.28 -12.78
C PRO A 132 -1.00 -13.82 -12.55
N GLN A 133 -1.92 -13.30 -13.38
CA GLN A 133 -2.42 -11.93 -13.25
C GLN A 133 -2.92 -11.66 -11.82
N PRO A 134 -2.51 -10.54 -11.19
CA PRO A 134 -2.98 -10.18 -9.86
C PRO A 134 -4.47 -9.83 -9.89
N PHE A 135 -5.17 -10.12 -8.80
CA PHE A 135 -6.59 -9.80 -8.66
C PHE A 135 -6.84 -8.29 -8.67
N GLY A 136 -5.94 -7.51 -8.09
CA GLY A 136 -6.07 -6.06 -7.97
C GLY A 136 -5.23 -5.49 -6.83
N MET A 137 -5.63 -4.30 -6.36
CA MET A 137 -5.02 -3.61 -5.21
C MET A 137 -5.98 -3.60 -4.03
N VAL A 138 -5.49 -3.99 -2.87
CA VAL A 138 -6.21 -3.89 -1.58
C VAL A 138 -5.69 -2.67 -0.83
N ASN A 139 -6.61 -1.90 -0.24
CA ASN A 139 -6.31 -0.65 0.46
C ASN A 139 -6.89 -0.71 1.88
N GLU A 140 -6.13 -0.33 2.89
CA GLU A 140 -6.66 0.04 4.21
C GLU A 140 -7.20 1.47 4.12
N VAL A 141 -8.42 1.68 4.59
CA VAL A 141 -9.11 2.95 4.51
C VAL A 141 -9.63 3.33 5.90
N GLU A 142 -8.91 4.24 6.56
CA GLU A 142 -9.11 4.59 7.97
C GLU A 142 -10.47 5.25 8.27
N TYR A 143 -11.04 5.96 7.30
CA TYR A 143 -12.22 6.77 7.54
C TYR A 143 -13.33 6.46 6.53
N PRO A 144 -14.59 6.31 6.97
CA PRO A 144 -15.74 6.10 6.06
C PRO A 144 -15.83 7.17 4.95
N ARG A 145 -15.55 8.43 5.30
CA ARG A 145 -15.56 9.54 4.36
C ARG A 145 -14.49 9.40 3.26
N LEU A 146 -13.35 8.79 3.58
CA LEU A 146 -12.31 8.49 2.61
C LEU A 146 -12.72 7.34 1.69
N MET A 147 -13.43 6.33 2.23
CA MET A 147 -13.99 5.23 1.43
C MET A 147 -15.00 5.77 0.40
N GLU A 148 -15.90 6.67 0.79
CA GLU A 148 -16.84 7.31 -0.15
C GLU A 148 -16.09 8.06 -1.29
N HIS A 149 -14.99 8.72 -0.94
CA HIS A 149 -14.15 9.36 -1.95
C HIS A 149 -13.49 8.33 -2.87
N TYR A 150 -13.00 7.23 -2.34
CA TYR A 150 -12.33 6.18 -3.10
C TYR A 150 -13.26 5.40 -4.04
N LYS A 151 -14.57 5.35 -3.76
CA LYS A 151 -15.57 4.81 -4.69
C LYS A 151 -15.54 5.52 -6.04
N HIS A 152 -15.26 6.82 -6.07
CA HIS A 152 -15.08 7.59 -7.31
C HIS A 152 -13.80 7.19 -8.10
N TYR A 153 -12.88 6.46 -7.46
CA TYR A 153 -11.68 5.90 -8.09
C TYR A 153 -11.88 4.45 -8.55
N GLY A 154 -13.09 3.90 -8.40
CA GLY A 154 -13.41 2.52 -8.73
C GLY A 154 -13.03 1.53 -7.62
N ILE A 155 -12.70 2.01 -6.43
CA ILE A 155 -12.44 1.15 -5.27
C ILE A 155 -13.78 0.76 -4.64
N VAL A 156 -13.99 -0.54 -4.44
CA VAL A 156 -15.16 -1.08 -3.75
C VAL A 156 -14.79 -1.47 -2.33
N GLU A 157 -15.71 -1.27 -1.38
CA GLU A 157 -15.52 -1.73 0.00
C GLU A 157 -15.77 -3.24 0.08
N LEU A 158 -14.84 -3.96 0.70
CA LEU A 158 -14.95 -5.40 0.89
C LEU A 158 -15.86 -5.73 2.09
N PRO A 159 -16.70 -6.77 1.98
CA PRO A 159 -17.63 -7.18 3.04
C PRO A 159 -16.91 -7.99 4.12
N VAL A 160 -16.02 -7.34 4.86
CA VAL A 160 -15.24 -7.93 5.95
C VAL A 160 -15.13 -6.95 7.10
N LYS A 161 -15.35 -7.39 8.35
CA LYS A 161 -15.08 -6.58 9.55
C LYS A 161 -13.58 -6.58 9.78
N TYR A 162 -12.90 -5.56 9.26
CA TYR A 162 -11.47 -5.45 9.30
C TYR A 162 -11.02 -4.51 10.42
N ILE A 163 -9.93 -4.87 11.08
CA ILE A 163 -9.28 -4.09 12.13
C ILE A 163 -7.80 -4.00 11.80
N GLU A 164 -7.31 -2.79 11.58
CA GLU A 164 -5.93 -2.50 11.25
C GLU A 164 -5.01 -2.62 12.46
N PRO A 165 -3.94 -3.43 12.39
CA PRO A 165 -2.92 -3.47 13.43
C PRO A 165 -1.99 -2.27 13.33
N ILE A 166 -1.87 -1.50 14.41
CA ILE A 166 -0.98 -0.33 14.50
C ILE A 166 0.21 -0.68 15.40
N PHE A 167 1.41 -0.60 14.86
CA PHE A 167 2.64 -0.76 15.64
C PHE A 167 2.87 0.48 16.51
N PRO A 168 3.12 0.32 17.82
CA PRO A 168 3.48 1.44 18.68
C PRO A 168 4.89 1.98 18.35
N PRO A 169 5.23 3.21 18.82
CA PRO A 169 6.52 3.83 18.53
C PRO A 169 7.74 3.07 19.07
N GLU A 170 7.60 2.34 20.17
CA GLU A 170 8.71 1.79 20.95
C GLU A 170 9.07 0.35 20.55
N LEU A 171 9.25 0.07 19.26
CA LEU A 171 9.50 -1.30 18.77
C LEU A 171 10.95 -1.64 18.44
N ASP A 172 11.86 -0.66 18.46
CA ASP A 172 13.25 -0.93 18.07
C ASP A 172 13.92 -1.90 19.08
N GLY A 173 14.42 -3.01 18.54
CA GLY A 173 15.13 -4.04 19.31
C GLY A 173 14.23 -5.15 19.92
N ARG A 174 12.92 -5.11 19.71
CA ARG A 174 12.00 -6.16 20.19
C ARG A 174 11.91 -7.34 19.21
N SER A 175 11.67 -8.51 19.78
CA SER A 175 11.32 -9.70 18.99
C SER A 175 9.95 -9.54 18.32
N ARG A 176 9.69 -10.30 17.26
CA ARG A 176 8.40 -10.27 16.56
C ARG A 176 7.22 -10.60 17.47
N THR A 177 7.38 -11.52 18.41
CA THR A 177 6.34 -11.90 19.39
C THR A 177 6.00 -10.72 20.30
N GLU A 178 7.01 -10.00 20.79
CA GLU A 178 6.81 -8.80 21.62
C GLU A 178 6.16 -7.68 20.81
N GLU A 179 6.55 -7.49 19.55
CA GLU A 179 5.90 -6.51 18.66
C GLU A 179 4.40 -6.81 18.52
N ILE A 180 4.03 -8.07 18.28
CA ILE A 180 2.62 -8.49 18.10
C ILE A 180 1.82 -8.26 19.40
N ALA A 181 2.40 -8.54 20.56
CA ALA A 181 1.74 -8.36 21.86
C ALA A 181 1.43 -6.89 22.18
N LEU A 182 2.12 -5.95 21.53
CA LEU A 182 1.97 -4.50 21.75
C LEU A 182 1.10 -3.82 20.68
N LEU A 183 0.63 -4.54 19.67
CA LEU A 183 -0.20 -3.95 18.63
C LEU A 183 -1.48 -3.33 19.22
N ARG A 184 -1.80 -2.16 18.72
CA ARG A 184 -3.14 -1.59 18.85
C ARG A 184 -3.95 -1.94 17.61
N PHE A 185 -5.26 -1.95 17.75
CA PHE A 185 -6.16 -2.33 16.67
C PHE A 185 -7.19 -1.23 16.47
N LEU A 186 -7.30 -0.74 15.24
CA LEU A 186 -8.26 0.30 14.86
C LEU A 186 -9.27 -0.24 13.85
N PRO A 187 -10.58 0.00 14.06
CA PRO A 187 -11.58 -0.30 13.04
C PRO A 187 -11.25 0.44 11.74
N THR A 188 -11.14 -0.31 10.65
CA THR A 188 -10.73 0.19 9.34
C THR A 188 -11.51 -0.59 8.28
N SER A 189 -11.80 0.01 7.13
CA SER A 189 -12.38 -0.70 6.00
C SER A 189 -11.27 -1.21 5.07
N LEU A 190 -11.50 -2.35 4.42
CA LEU A 190 -10.72 -2.76 3.26
C LEU A 190 -11.41 -2.32 1.98
N GLY A 191 -10.70 -1.56 1.17
CA GLY A 191 -11.10 -1.20 -0.18
C GLY A 191 -10.35 -2.03 -1.23
N PHE A 192 -11.01 -2.34 -2.33
CA PHE A 192 -10.43 -3.14 -3.41
C PHE A 192 -10.60 -2.47 -4.77
N LEU A 193 -9.48 -2.27 -5.47
CA LEU A 193 -9.44 -1.86 -6.87
C LEU A 193 -9.14 -3.08 -7.74
N ALA A 194 -10.14 -3.55 -8.48
CA ALA A 194 -10.02 -4.74 -9.30
C ALA A 194 -9.07 -4.55 -10.49
N ASN A 195 -8.37 -5.62 -10.87
CA ASN A 195 -7.68 -5.67 -12.16
C ASN A 195 -8.72 -5.80 -13.29
N PRO A 196 -8.83 -4.81 -14.17
CA PRO A 196 -9.85 -4.82 -15.22
C PRO A 196 -9.71 -5.98 -16.22
N ALA A 197 -8.50 -6.54 -16.37
CA ALA A 197 -8.27 -7.68 -17.26
C ALA A 197 -8.94 -8.99 -16.78
N LEU A 198 -9.40 -9.06 -15.52
CA LEU A 198 -10.02 -10.27 -14.97
C LEU A 198 -11.55 -10.31 -15.12
N ASN A 199 -12.18 -9.30 -15.74
CA ASN A 199 -13.61 -9.29 -16.08
C ASN A 199 -14.54 -9.77 -14.94
N GLY A 200 -14.41 -9.19 -13.74
CA GLY A 200 -15.21 -9.53 -12.55
C GLY A 200 -14.74 -10.75 -11.75
N ARG A 201 -13.83 -11.57 -12.27
CA ARG A 201 -13.28 -12.74 -11.55
C ARG A 201 -12.37 -12.37 -10.37
N ALA A 202 -12.02 -11.10 -10.25
CA ALA A 202 -11.21 -10.60 -9.16
C ALA A 202 -11.96 -10.57 -7.82
N TYR A 203 -13.30 -10.57 -7.84
CA TYR A 203 -14.14 -10.43 -6.66
C TYR A 203 -14.91 -11.73 -6.39
N SER A 204 -14.50 -12.46 -5.36
CA SER A 204 -15.20 -13.61 -4.80
C SER A 204 -15.00 -13.65 -3.29
N VAL A 205 -15.83 -14.39 -2.58
CA VAL A 205 -15.69 -14.54 -1.10
C VAL A 205 -14.32 -15.08 -0.72
N GLU A 206 -13.82 -16.07 -1.46
CA GLU A 206 -12.48 -16.63 -1.25
C GLU A 206 -11.39 -15.58 -1.42
N ASN A 207 -11.54 -14.68 -2.40
CA ASN A 207 -10.59 -13.60 -2.62
C ASN A 207 -10.68 -12.55 -1.49
N VAL A 208 -11.85 -12.27 -0.92
CA VAL A 208 -11.99 -11.38 0.23
C VAL A 208 -11.19 -11.89 1.42
N ALA A 209 -11.30 -13.19 1.74
CA ALA A 209 -10.49 -13.82 2.78
C ALA A 209 -8.99 -13.70 2.49
N ASN A 210 -8.61 -13.99 1.24
CA ASN A 210 -7.22 -13.90 0.78
C ASN A 210 -6.67 -12.46 0.92
N PHE A 211 -7.48 -11.43 0.64
CA PHE A 211 -7.08 -10.01 0.76
C PHE A 211 -6.91 -9.58 2.22
N ALA A 212 -7.79 -10.03 3.12
CA ALA A 212 -7.64 -9.77 4.56
C ALA A 212 -6.37 -10.43 5.11
N LEU A 213 -6.08 -11.68 4.70
CA LEU A 213 -4.85 -12.38 5.08
C LEU A 213 -3.59 -11.70 4.52
N ALA A 214 -3.65 -11.12 3.32
CA ALA A 214 -2.52 -10.39 2.75
C ALA A 214 -2.07 -9.22 3.64
N PHE A 215 -3.01 -8.51 4.28
CA PHE A 215 -2.67 -7.50 5.27
C PHE A 215 -2.33 -8.11 6.63
N LEU A 216 -3.25 -8.83 7.25
CA LEU A 216 -3.09 -9.28 8.64
C LEU A 216 -1.89 -10.24 8.82
N VAL A 217 -1.72 -11.19 7.91
CA VAL A 217 -0.67 -12.21 8.02
C VAL A 217 0.60 -11.79 7.28
N ASP A 218 0.48 -11.46 5.98
CA ASP A 218 1.68 -11.26 5.17
C ASP A 218 2.30 -9.86 5.38
N HIS A 219 1.51 -8.83 5.64
CA HIS A 219 2.02 -7.49 5.90
C HIS A 219 2.34 -7.28 7.39
N TYR A 220 1.35 -7.49 8.27
CA TYR A 220 1.52 -7.27 9.71
C TYR A 220 2.16 -8.45 10.42
N GLY A 221 2.16 -9.65 9.83
CA GLY A 221 2.79 -10.87 10.36
C GLY A 221 2.05 -11.43 11.57
N LEU A 222 0.75 -11.25 11.67
CA LEU A 222 -0.06 -11.92 12.69
C LEU A 222 -0.08 -13.43 12.38
N PRO A 223 -0.05 -14.29 13.41
CA PRO A 223 -0.33 -15.71 13.25
C PRO A 223 -1.73 -15.93 12.67
N THR A 224 -1.91 -16.94 11.87
CA THR A 224 -3.22 -17.25 11.26
C THR A 224 -4.31 -17.56 12.29
N ASP A 225 -3.95 -18.08 13.47
CA ASP A 225 -4.82 -18.35 14.61
C ASP A 225 -5.04 -17.14 15.52
N HIS A 226 -4.43 -16.01 15.23
CA HIS A 226 -4.62 -14.78 16.02
C HIS A 226 -6.11 -14.37 16.03
N PRO A 227 -6.68 -13.98 17.21
CA PRO A 227 -8.10 -13.67 17.34
C PRO A 227 -8.63 -12.65 16.32
N GLN A 228 -7.85 -11.62 15.96
CA GLN A 228 -8.25 -10.62 14.98
C GLN A 228 -8.29 -11.18 13.54
N VAL A 229 -7.38 -12.11 13.21
CA VAL A 229 -7.40 -12.80 11.91
C VAL A 229 -8.66 -13.65 11.82
N GLN A 230 -8.94 -14.46 12.84
CA GLN A 230 -10.12 -15.31 12.89
C GLN A 230 -11.43 -14.49 12.87
N SER A 231 -11.48 -13.39 13.63
CA SER A 231 -12.62 -12.48 13.63
C SER A 231 -12.90 -11.88 12.24
N ALA A 232 -11.88 -11.45 11.52
CA ALA A 232 -12.02 -10.94 10.17
C ALA A 232 -12.56 -12.02 9.23
N LEU A 233 -11.97 -13.21 9.22
CA LEU A 233 -12.38 -14.32 8.34
C LEU A 233 -13.83 -14.77 8.62
N ASN A 234 -14.22 -14.88 9.89
CA ASN A 234 -15.58 -15.28 10.29
C ASN A 234 -16.63 -14.22 9.98
N SER A 235 -16.22 -12.97 9.70
CA SER A 235 -17.15 -11.89 9.35
C SER A 235 -17.52 -11.85 7.87
N ILE A 236 -16.81 -12.58 7.03
CA ILE A 236 -17.05 -12.60 5.58
C ILE A 236 -18.33 -13.36 5.30
N PRO A 237 -19.31 -12.76 4.57
CA PRO A 237 -20.56 -13.42 4.26
C PRO A 237 -20.36 -14.72 3.48
N ILE A 238 -21.02 -15.79 3.90
CA ILE A 238 -21.09 -17.02 3.10
C ILE A 238 -22.09 -16.75 1.98
N VAL A 239 -21.64 -16.74 0.74
CA VAL A 239 -22.53 -16.68 -0.42
C VAL A 239 -23.12 -18.09 -0.59
N SER A 240 -24.38 -18.24 -0.20
CA SER A 240 -25.15 -19.46 -0.44
C SER A 240 -25.60 -19.54 -1.91
#